data_c586e86584f972eccff99b1f73607817
#
_entry.id   c586e86584f972eccff99b1f73607817
#
_cell.length_a   1.000
_cell.length_b   1.000
_cell.length_c   1.000
_cell.angle_alpha   90.00
_cell.angle_beta   90.00
_cell.angle_gamma   90.00
#
_symmetry.space_group_name_H-M   'P 1'
#
loop_
_entity.id
_entity.type
_entity.pdbx_description
1 polymer ?
#
loop_
_entity_poly.entity_id
_entity_poly.type
_entity_poly.pdbx_seq_one_letter_code
_entity_poly.pdbx_strand_id
1 'polypeptide(L)'
;VFRNELNSIFRSDLQKKEKLSYARRELDRLAEDYRNNFPLFKRAWRTDIPIANNDYFDAMTLYSALKNSNEYKLRIDPYSTITLFSNNKEFLVDIGNRLHTTKIDFWEPNVEYIELLTTKTKIQIVDEIPKLPLKVWFNSTRVNKDFAIWIRANRDKCKIGKIALDSLEDYGYLNGLYIYLRDEKVLNLVTLLAGASIRSVDKLVYSGDIDKY
;
A
#
# COMPACT_ATOMS: atom_id res chain seq x y z
N VAL A 1 10.17 -10.96 -7.37
CA VAL A 1 10.59 -10.32 -6.10
C VAL A 1 11.96 -9.75 -6.35
N PHE A 2 12.03 -8.46 -6.64
CA PHE A 2 13.31 -7.78 -6.60
C PHE A 2 13.84 -7.86 -5.17
N ARG A 3 15.05 -8.32 -4.98
CA ARG A 3 15.69 -8.34 -3.67
C ARG A 3 15.81 -6.91 -3.12
N ASN A 4 16.03 -6.77 -1.81
CA ASN A 4 16.14 -5.47 -1.10
C ASN A 4 17.05 -4.44 -1.79
N GLU A 5 17.98 -4.89 -2.62
CA GLU A 5 18.97 -4.08 -3.32
C GLU A 5 18.35 -3.11 -4.33
N LEU A 6 17.28 -3.52 -5.04
CA LEU A 6 16.65 -2.68 -6.06
C LEU A 6 15.65 -1.67 -5.50
N ASN A 7 15.11 -1.91 -4.30
CA ASN A 7 14.21 -0.96 -3.64
C ASN A 7 14.87 0.41 -3.40
N SER A 8 16.18 0.45 -3.27
CA SER A 8 16.90 1.71 -3.11
C SER A 8 17.02 2.52 -4.37
N ILE A 9 16.97 1.87 -5.54
CA ILE A 9 17.04 2.57 -6.83
C ILE A 9 15.78 3.41 -7.04
N PHE A 10 14.61 2.91 -6.61
CA PHE A 10 13.33 3.59 -6.81
C PHE A 10 12.76 4.26 -5.56
N ARG A 11 13.45 4.39 -4.49
CA ARG A 11 13.11 5.03 -3.20
C ARG A 11 11.62 5.25 -2.94
N SER A 12 11.09 4.64 -1.89
CA SER A 12 9.66 4.71 -1.53
C SER A 12 9.19 6.07 -1.01
N ASP A 13 10.11 6.84 -0.43
CA ASP A 13 9.88 8.14 0.23
C ASP A 13 9.80 9.33 -0.74
N LEU A 14 10.14 9.13 -2.03
CA LEU A 14 10.15 10.19 -3.03
C LEU A 14 8.86 10.26 -3.85
N GLN A 15 8.56 11.44 -4.40
CA GLN A 15 7.49 11.64 -5.37
C GLN A 15 7.84 11.06 -6.75
N LYS A 16 6.84 10.82 -7.62
CA LYS A 16 7.02 10.13 -8.92
C LYS A 16 8.17 10.67 -9.77
N LYS A 17 8.25 12.00 -9.96
CA LYS A 17 9.31 12.63 -10.76
C LYS A 17 10.69 12.51 -10.12
N GLU A 18 10.75 12.64 -8.81
CA GLU A 18 11.99 12.53 -8.03
C GLU A 18 12.49 11.09 -8.00
N LYS A 19 11.57 10.09 -7.91
CA LYS A 19 11.92 8.66 -8.00
C LYS A 19 12.65 8.34 -9.29
N LEU A 20 12.16 8.81 -10.44
CA LEU A 20 12.81 8.56 -11.72
C LEU A 20 14.14 9.28 -11.86
N SER A 21 14.25 10.52 -11.38
CA SER A 21 15.51 11.26 -11.40
C SER A 21 16.57 10.62 -10.50
N TYR A 22 16.17 10.12 -9.34
CA TYR A 22 17.06 9.40 -8.44
C TYR A 22 17.46 8.05 -9.05
N ALA A 23 16.51 7.28 -9.56
CA ALA A 23 16.77 6.01 -10.21
C ALA A 23 17.75 6.16 -11.39
N ARG A 24 17.59 7.22 -12.20
CA ARG A 24 18.53 7.50 -13.29
C ARG A 24 19.96 7.65 -12.80
N ARG A 25 20.19 8.47 -11.78
CA ARG A 25 21.56 8.71 -11.26
C ARG A 25 22.20 7.42 -10.73
N GLU A 26 21.43 6.61 -10.01
CA GLU A 26 21.94 5.33 -9.50
C GLU A 26 22.22 4.34 -10.63
N LEU A 27 21.36 4.26 -11.64
CA LEU A 27 21.55 3.40 -12.80
C LEU A 27 22.73 3.87 -13.67
N ASP A 28 22.93 5.19 -13.85
CA ASP A 28 24.08 5.75 -14.59
C ASP A 28 25.40 5.37 -13.88
N ARG A 29 25.45 5.44 -12.54
CA ARG A 29 26.60 5.01 -11.75
C ARG A 29 26.87 3.50 -11.91
N LEU A 30 25.83 2.67 -11.77
CA LEU A 30 25.95 1.22 -11.95
C LEU A 30 26.37 0.84 -13.39
N ALA A 31 25.91 1.61 -14.38
CA ALA A 31 26.32 1.41 -15.78
C ALA A 31 27.81 1.69 -16.00
N GLU A 32 28.36 2.66 -15.30
CA GLU A 32 29.80 2.96 -15.33
C GLU A 32 30.61 1.83 -14.69
N ASP A 33 30.19 1.39 -13.49
CA ASP A 33 30.80 0.26 -12.79
C ASP A 33 30.77 -1.01 -13.67
N TYR A 34 29.61 -1.31 -14.29
CA TYR A 34 29.44 -2.47 -15.17
C TYR A 34 30.37 -2.42 -16.40
N ARG A 35 30.47 -1.26 -17.08
CA ARG A 35 31.36 -1.07 -18.25
C ARG A 35 32.84 -1.27 -17.92
N ASN A 36 33.22 -0.92 -16.70
CA ASN A 36 34.59 -1.07 -16.21
C ASN A 36 34.87 -2.45 -15.58
N ASN A 37 33.92 -3.40 -15.69
CA ASN A 37 33.98 -4.72 -15.06
C ASN A 37 34.15 -4.66 -13.53
N PHE A 38 33.71 -3.62 -12.89
CA PHE A 38 33.65 -3.53 -11.44
C PHE A 38 32.42 -4.26 -10.91
N PRO A 39 32.52 -4.87 -9.69
CA PRO A 39 31.35 -5.45 -9.04
C PRO A 39 30.30 -4.37 -8.76
N LEU A 40 29.03 -4.70 -9.05
CA LEU A 40 27.92 -3.79 -8.82
C LEU A 40 27.52 -3.81 -7.33
N PHE A 41 27.49 -2.64 -6.72
CA PHE A 41 27.11 -2.48 -5.32
C PHE A 41 26.07 -1.38 -5.12
N LYS A 42 25.14 -1.65 -4.21
CA LYS A 42 24.32 -0.62 -3.59
C LYS A 42 25.09 -0.04 -2.40
N ARG A 43 25.28 1.27 -2.39
CA ARG A 43 25.84 1.97 -1.23
C ARG A 43 24.79 2.02 -0.12
N ALA A 44 25.04 1.32 0.97
CA ALA A 44 24.29 1.41 2.21
C ALA A 44 25.12 2.10 3.29
N TRP A 45 24.48 2.63 4.34
CA TRP A 45 25.16 3.50 5.33
C TRP A 45 26.39 2.86 6.00
N ARG A 46 26.48 1.53 6.09
CA ARG A 46 27.60 0.83 6.75
C ARG A 46 28.22 -0.30 5.93
N THR A 47 27.57 -0.73 4.87
CA THR A 47 28.02 -1.87 4.06
C THR A 47 27.58 -1.70 2.62
N ASP A 48 28.43 -2.07 1.69
CA ASP A 48 28.05 -2.19 0.29
C ASP A 48 27.37 -3.54 0.09
N ILE A 49 26.18 -3.52 -0.53
CA ILE A 49 25.38 -4.71 -0.80
C ILE A 49 25.56 -5.06 -2.27
N PRO A 50 26.03 -6.29 -2.61
CA PRO A 50 26.24 -6.67 -4.00
C PRO A 50 24.91 -6.77 -4.77
N ILE A 51 24.92 -6.30 -6.02
CA ILE A 51 23.80 -6.36 -6.96
C ILE A 51 24.15 -7.38 -8.04
N ALA A 52 23.26 -8.35 -8.29
CA ALA A 52 23.43 -9.27 -9.40
C ALA A 52 23.23 -8.56 -10.76
N ASN A 53 23.96 -8.97 -11.79
CA ASN A 53 23.84 -8.36 -13.12
C ASN A 53 22.40 -8.41 -13.65
N ASN A 54 21.70 -9.52 -13.46
CA ASN A 54 20.29 -9.64 -13.87
C ASN A 54 19.38 -8.62 -13.16
N ASP A 55 19.60 -8.40 -11.85
CA ASP A 55 18.84 -7.40 -11.11
C ASP A 55 19.11 -5.97 -11.64
N TYR A 56 20.35 -5.68 -12.03
CA TYR A 56 20.69 -4.42 -12.69
C TYR A 56 19.96 -4.26 -14.02
N PHE A 57 19.96 -5.30 -14.89
CA PHE A 57 19.25 -5.24 -16.17
C PHE A 57 17.74 -5.11 -16.00
N ASP A 58 17.17 -5.79 -15.01
CA ASP A 58 15.75 -5.68 -14.67
C ASP A 58 15.40 -4.26 -14.21
N ALA A 59 16.25 -3.64 -13.40
CA ALA A 59 16.07 -2.26 -12.97
C ALA A 59 16.17 -1.27 -14.16
N MET A 60 17.08 -1.49 -15.09
CA MET A 60 17.20 -0.70 -16.34
C MET A 60 15.95 -0.84 -17.22
N THR A 61 15.44 -2.07 -17.37
CA THR A 61 14.23 -2.38 -18.12
C THR A 61 13.02 -1.67 -17.51
N LEU A 62 12.84 -1.80 -16.19
CA LEU A 62 11.76 -1.14 -15.47
C LEU A 62 11.86 0.39 -15.59
N TYR A 63 13.05 0.96 -15.38
CA TYR A 63 13.25 2.41 -15.51
C TYR A 63 12.89 2.91 -16.91
N SER A 64 13.34 2.22 -17.96
CA SER A 64 13.08 2.60 -19.35
C SER A 64 11.58 2.56 -19.67
N ALA A 65 10.85 1.54 -19.19
CA ALA A 65 9.41 1.44 -19.35
C ALA A 65 8.68 2.57 -18.61
N LEU A 66 9.05 2.84 -17.36
CA LEU A 66 8.42 3.87 -16.52
C LEU A 66 8.69 5.29 -17.02
N LYS A 67 9.86 5.54 -17.60
CA LYS A 67 10.21 6.84 -18.20
C LYS A 67 9.31 7.17 -19.40
N ASN A 68 8.93 6.18 -20.17
CA ASN A 68 8.15 6.32 -21.40
C ASN A 68 6.64 6.22 -21.19
N SER A 69 6.19 6.00 -19.97
CA SER A 69 4.76 5.91 -19.63
C SER A 69 4.35 6.96 -18.59
N ASN A 70 3.19 7.54 -18.77
CA ASN A 70 2.57 8.47 -17.80
C ASN A 70 1.48 7.81 -16.95
N GLU A 71 1.00 6.65 -17.34
CA GLU A 71 -0.18 5.99 -16.77
C GLU A 71 0.20 4.81 -15.88
N TYR A 72 0.98 5.06 -14.83
CA TYR A 72 1.31 4.04 -13.85
C TYR A 72 1.38 4.60 -12.44
N LYS A 73 1.23 3.70 -11.47
CA LYS A 73 1.53 3.93 -10.06
C LYS A 73 2.54 2.89 -9.59
N LEU A 74 3.62 3.35 -8.99
CA LEU A 74 4.67 2.49 -8.43
C LEU A 74 4.59 2.50 -6.91
N ARG A 75 4.42 1.33 -6.32
CA ARG A 75 4.53 1.09 -4.88
C ARG A 75 5.77 0.24 -4.60
N ILE A 76 6.52 0.64 -3.61
CA ILE A 76 7.72 -0.07 -3.15
C ILE A 76 7.50 -0.39 -1.69
N ASP A 77 7.46 -1.68 -1.40
CA ASP A 77 7.31 -2.16 -0.02
C ASP A 77 8.69 -2.30 0.65
N PRO A 78 8.78 -2.02 1.96
CA PRO A 78 10.06 -2.06 2.69
C PRO A 78 10.78 -3.43 2.64
N TYR A 79 10.03 -4.49 2.35
CA TYR A 79 10.49 -5.88 2.37
C TYR A 79 10.75 -6.48 0.98
N SER A 80 11.13 -5.66 0.00
CA SER A 80 11.62 -6.10 -1.32
C SER A 80 10.61 -6.36 -2.44
N THR A 81 9.37 -5.92 -2.32
CA THR A 81 8.41 -6.06 -3.42
C THR A 81 8.22 -4.72 -4.14
N ILE A 82 8.34 -4.74 -5.46
CA ILE A 82 7.92 -3.62 -6.31
C ILE A 82 6.57 -4.00 -6.93
N THR A 83 5.56 -3.20 -6.68
CA THR A 83 4.23 -3.37 -7.28
C THR A 83 3.98 -2.24 -8.27
N LEU A 84 3.72 -2.60 -9.51
CA LEU A 84 3.38 -1.68 -10.59
C LEU A 84 1.89 -1.81 -10.92
N PHE A 85 1.18 -0.68 -10.91
CA PHE A 85 -0.23 -0.58 -11.28
C PHE A 85 -0.35 0.23 -12.56
N SER A 86 -1.18 -0.24 -13.50
CA SER A 86 -1.55 0.49 -14.70
C SER A 86 -2.94 0.03 -15.17
N ASN A 87 -3.68 0.92 -15.83
CA ASN A 87 -4.90 0.55 -16.54
C ASN A 87 -4.59 -0.09 -17.92
N ASN A 88 -3.33 -0.08 -18.33
CA ASN A 88 -2.88 -0.70 -19.57
C ASN A 88 -2.29 -2.09 -19.26
N LYS A 89 -3.08 -3.13 -19.51
CA LYS A 89 -2.69 -4.53 -19.28
C LYS A 89 -1.49 -4.94 -20.14
N GLU A 90 -1.49 -4.54 -21.42
CA GLU A 90 -0.43 -4.89 -22.37
C GLU A 90 0.92 -4.31 -21.91
N PHE A 91 0.92 -3.09 -21.40
CA PHE A 91 2.10 -2.46 -20.80
C PHE A 91 2.67 -3.27 -19.64
N LEU A 92 1.81 -3.78 -18.74
CA LEU A 92 2.26 -4.58 -17.61
C LEU A 92 2.82 -5.93 -18.06
N VAL A 93 2.18 -6.58 -19.03
CA VAL A 93 2.61 -7.87 -19.59
C VAL A 93 3.93 -7.72 -20.35
N ASP A 94 4.07 -6.65 -21.17
CA ASP A 94 5.33 -6.37 -21.89
C ASP A 94 6.49 -6.20 -20.90
N ILE A 95 6.32 -5.42 -19.85
CA ILE A 95 7.35 -5.27 -18.81
C ILE A 95 7.69 -6.62 -18.19
N GLY A 96 6.67 -7.37 -17.75
CA GLY A 96 6.87 -8.67 -17.10
C GLY A 96 7.65 -9.66 -17.97
N ASN A 97 7.36 -9.71 -19.26
CA ASN A 97 8.03 -10.60 -20.21
C ASN A 97 9.51 -10.21 -20.49
N ARG A 98 9.89 -8.97 -20.21
CA ARG A 98 11.25 -8.45 -20.42
C ARG A 98 12.14 -8.55 -19.19
N LEU A 99 11.58 -8.90 -18.04
CA LEU A 99 12.34 -9.07 -16.81
C LEU A 99 12.94 -10.47 -16.71
N HIS A 100 14.16 -10.57 -16.17
CA HIS A 100 14.84 -11.85 -15.94
C HIS A 100 14.37 -12.52 -14.64
N THR A 101 13.69 -11.79 -13.77
CA THR A 101 13.16 -12.36 -12.51
C THR A 101 12.07 -13.39 -12.80
N THR A 102 12.09 -14.50 -12.08
CA THR A 102 11.13 -15.60 -12.22
C THR A 102 9.91 -15.48 -11.31
N LYS A 103 9.90 -14.49 -10.42
CA LYS A 103 8.80 -14.28 -9.46
C LYS A 103 8.01 -13.02 -9.84
N ILE A 104 7.19 -13.16 -10.86
CA ILE A 104 6.27 -12.11 -11.31
C ILE A 104 4.85 -12.63 -11.13
N ASP A 105 4.05 -11.89 -10.36
CA ASP A 105 2.64 -12.14 -10.18
C ASP A 105 1.84 -11.04 -10.87
N PHE A 106 0.87 -11.43 -11.69
CA PHE A 106 -0.09 -10.52 -12.30
C PHE A 106 -1.42 -10.60 -11.57
N TRP A 107 -1.92 -9.45 -11.17
CA TRP A 107 -3.22 -9.32 -10.50
C TRP A 107 -4.13 -8.44 -11.34
N GLU A 108 -5.31 -8.95 -11.63
CA GLU A 108 -6.35 -8.23 -12.33
C GLU A 108 -7.60 -8.17 -11.42
N PRO A 109 -8.24 -7.00 -11.26
CA PRO A 109 -9.48 -6.93 -10.51
C PRO A 109 -10.52 -7.83 -11.19
N ASN A 110 -11.33 -8.54 -10.41
CA ASN A 110 -12.48 -9.24 -10.97
C ASN A 110 -13.41 -8.21 -11.60
N VAL A 111 -13.82 -8.45 -12.87
CA VAL A 111 -14.64 -7.52 -13.66
C VAL A 111 -15.95 -7.18 -12.93
N GLU A 112 -16.55 -8.15 -12.22
CA GLU A 112 -17.77 -7.98 -11.43
C GLU A 112 -17.59 -6.95 -10.28
N TYR A 113 -16.35 -6.69 -9.86
CA TYR A 113 -16.06 -5.78 -8.74
C TYR A 113 -15.54 -4.41 -9.17
N ILE A 114 -15.24 -4.22 -10.46
CA ILE A 114 -14.68 -2.95 -10.97
C ILE A 114 -15.63 -1.79 -10.70
N GLU A 115 -16.93 -1.97 -10.93
CA GLU A 115 -17.93 -0.93 -10.71
C GLU A 115 -18.00 -0.52 -9.24
N LEU A 116 -17.98 -1.48 -8.33
CA LEU A 116 -17.92 -1.25 -6.88
C LEU A 116 -16.65 -0.54 -6.42
N LEU A 117 -15.49 -0.92 -7.00
CA LEU A 117 -14.19 -0.35 -6.64
C LEU A 117 -14.00 1.08 -7.17
N THR A 118 -14.73 1.47 -8.23
CA THR A 118 -14.69 2.81 -8.82
C THR A 118 -15.66 3.80 -8.18
N THR A 119 -16.59 3.33 -7.34
CA THR A 119 -17.50 4.22 -6.60
C THR A 119 -16.73 5.08 -5.60
N LYS A 120 -17.24 6.29 -5.32
CA LYS A 120 -16.65 7.20 -4.32
C LYS A 120 -16.65 6.65 -2.90
N THR A 121 -17.47 5.65 -2.62
CA THR A 121 -17.55 4.95 -1.34
C THR A 121 -16.42 3.94 -1.27
N LYS A 122 -15.61 3.99 -0.23
CA LYS A 122 -14.57 3.00 0.01
C LYS A 122 -15.24 1.69 0.42
N ILE A 123 -15.27 0.74 -0.51
CA ILE A 123 -15.82 -0.59 -0.30
C ILE A 123 -14.67 -1.59 -0.18
N GLN A 124 -14.76 -2.48 0.80
CA GLN A 124 -13.88 -3.64 0.94
C GLN A 124 -14.74 -4.90 0.84
N ILE A 125 -14.47 -5.73 -0.14
CA ILE A 125 -15.18 -7.01 -0.34
C ILE A 125 -14.60 -8.03 0.63
N VAL A 126 -15.46 -8.80 1.27
CA VAL A 126 -15.14 -9.86 2.24
C VAL A 126 -15.87 -11.14 1.91
N ASP A 127 -15.24 -12.29 2.21
CA ASP A 127 -15.79 -13.62 1.87
C ASP A 127 -16.83 -14.11 2.89
N GLU A 128 -16.98 -13.43 4.03
CA GLU A 128 -17.95 -13.75 5.06
C GLU A 128 -18.88 -12.56 5.32
N ILE A 129 -20.13 -12.84 5.71
CA ILE A 129 -21.10 -11.79 6.08
C ILE A 129 -20.58 -11.01 7.29
N PRO A 130 -20.26 -9.71 7.16
CA PRO A 130 -19.67 -8.94 8.24
C PRO A 130 -20.73 -8.59 9.29
N LYS A 131 -20.50 -9.00 10.54
CA LYS A 131 -21.36 -8.59 11.69
C LYS A 131 -21.26 -7.08 11.98
N LEU A 132 -20.14 -6.47 11.62
CA LEU A 132 -19.81 -5.06 11.82
C LEU A 132 -19.33 -4.51 10.47
N PRO A 133 -20.24 -4.03 9.61
CA PRO A 133 -19.93 -3.74 8.19
C PRO A 133 -19.19 -2.44 7.96
N LEU A 134 -18.95 -1.62 8.96
CA LEU A 134 -18.20 -0.36 8.79
C LEU A 134 -16.83 -0.47 9.46
N LYS A 135 -15.78 -0.18 8.71
CA LYS A 135 -14.39 -0.14 9.17
C LYS A 135 -13.90 1.30 9.15
N VAL A 136 -13.64 1.85 10.32
CA VAL A 136 -13.23 3.25 10.51
C VAL A 136 -11.73 3.31 10.76
N TRP A 137 -11.00 4.01 9.89
CA TRP A 137 -9.56 4.24 10.00
C TRP A 137 -9.28 5.60 10.64
N PHE A 138 -8.24 5.65 11.46
CA PHE A 138 -7.84 6.85 12.17
C PHE A 138 -6.53 7.43 11.63
N ASN A 139 -6.38 8.74 11.78
CA ASN A 139 -5.17 9.50 11.49
C ASN A 139 -4.35 9.74 12.79
N SER A 140 -3.32 10.58 12.72
CA SER A 140 -2.44 10.91 13.84
C SER A 140 -3.01 11.94 14.83
N THR A 141 -4.28 12.38 14.67
CA THR A 141 -4.91 13.32 15.59
C THR A 141 -5.25 12.61 16.90
N ARG A 142 -4.99 13.26 18.00
CA ARG A 142 -5.28 12.71 19.33
C ARG A 142 -6.78 12.59 19.56
N VAL A 143 -7.18 11.48 20.13
CA VAL A 143 -8.56 11.18 20.52
C VAL A 143 -8.70 11.34 22.03
N ASN A 144 -9.86 11.82 22.49
CA ASN A 144 -10.15 11.88 23.92
C ASN A 144 -10.14 10.46 24.53
N LYS A 145 -9.55 10.31 25.71
CA LYS A 145 -9.49 9.03 26.45
C LYS A 145 -10.88 8.50 26.79
N ASP A 146 -11.88 9.36 26.93
CA ASP A 146 -13.28 8.95 27.15
C ASP A 146 -13.82 8.07 26.01
N PHE A 147 -13.23 8.16 24.82
CA PHE A 147 -13.56 7.29 23.71
C PHE A 147 -13.21 5.82 23.99
N ALA A 148 -12.13 5.56 24.72
CA ALA A 148 -11.79 4.19 25.14
C ALA A 148 -12.86 3.62 26.12
N ILE A 149 -13.33 4.47 27.05
CA ILE A 149 -14.41 4.11 27.98
C ILE A 149 -15.68 3.80 27.20
N TRP A 150 -16.02 4.64 26.21
CA TRP A 150 -17.18 4.43 25.36
C TRP A 150 -17.09 3.12 24.57
N ILE A 151 -15.94 2.81 23.99
CA ILE A 151 -15.71 1.54 23.26
C ILE A 151 -15.92 0.33 24.19
N ARG A 152 -15.38 0.38 25.39
CA ARG A 152 -15.55 -0.71 26.37
C ARG A 152 -17.01 -0.95 26.76
N ALA A 153 -17.78 0.14 26.87
CA ALA A 153 -19.23 0.08 27.21
C ALA A 153 -20.10 -0.34 26.02
N ASN A 154 -19.62 -0.30 24.78
CA ASN A 154 -20.40 -0.57 23.56
C ASN A 154 -19.82 -1.71 22.71
N ARG A 155 -19.30 -2.76 23.34
CA ARG A 155 -18.69 -3.91 22.64
C ARG A 155 -19.66 -4.69 21.73
N ASP A 156 -20.95 -4.57 21.95
CA ASP A 156 -22.00 -5.08 21.07
C ASP A 156 -22.15 -4.30 19.77
N LYS A 157 -21.71 -3.04 19.75
CA LYS A 157 -21.82 -2.11 18.61
C LYS A 157 -20.51 -1.86 17.89
N CYS A 158 -19.37 -2.14 18.53
CA CYS A 158 -18.06 -1.92 17.96
C CYS A 158 -17.04 -2.99 18.37
N LYS A 159 -16.02 -3.19 17.53
CA LYS A 159 -14.87 -4.06 17.80
C LYS A 159 -13.59 -3.31 17.54
N ILE A 160 -12.67 -3.37 18.50
CA ILE A 160 -11.32 -2.81 18.41
C ILE A 160 -10.29 -3.92 18.67
N GLY A 161 -9.18 -3.90 17.96
CA GLY A 161 -8.06 -4.79 18.25
C GLY A 161 -7.34 -4.40 19.54
N LYS A 162 -6.71 -5.37 20.22
CA LYS A 162 -6.00 -5.14 21.49
C LYS A 162 -4.96 -4.01 21.36
N ILE A 163 -4.10 -4.06 20.34
CA ILE A 163 -3.06 -3.04 20.09
C ILE A 163 -3.67 -1.65 19.96
N ALA A 164 -4.82 -1.54 19.27
CA ALA A 164 -5.48 -0.26 19.07
C ALA A 164 -6.13 0.26 20.36
N LEU A 165 -6.68 -0.64 21.19
CA LEU A 165 -7.24 -0.27 22.48
C LEU A 165 -6.13 0.19 23.45
N ASP A 166 -5.05 -0.56 23.56
CA ASP A 166 -3.89 -0.20 24.39
C ASP A 166 -3.31 1.16 23.96
N SER A 167 -3.14 1.37 22.65
CA SER A 167 -2.66 2.67 22.11
C SER A 167 -3.59 3.84 22.44
N LEU A 168 -4.90 3.60 22.37
CA LEU A 168 -5.90 4.61 22.71
C LEU A 168 -5.88 4.96 24.20
N GLU A 169 -5.78 3.97 25.07
CA GLU A 169 -5.80 4.13 26.54
C GLU A 169 -4.52 4.79 27.05
N ASP A 170 -3.36 4.33 26.57
CA ASP A 170 -2.07 4.80 27.04
C ASP A 170 -1.72 6.19 26.47
N TYR A 171 -1.95 6.37 25.18
CA TYR A 171 -1.44 7.54 24.45
C TYR A 171 -2.54 8.42 23.86
N GLY A 172 -3.77 7.95 23.72
CA GLY A 172 -4.86 8.65 23.06
C GLY A 172 -4.71 8.75 21.55
N TYR A 173 -4.01 7.81 20.91
CA TYR A 173 -3.77 7.78 19.47
C TYR A 173 -4.21 6.46 18.83
N LEU A 174 -4.75 6.57 17.61
CA LEU A 174 -5.15 5.42 16.78
C LEU A 174 -4.51 5.49 15.38
N ASN A 175 -3.38 6.17 15.23
CA ASN A 175 -2.76 6.43 13.94
C ASN A 175 -2.52 5.16 13.12
N GLY A 176 -3.15 5.05 11.93
CA GLY A 176 -3.06 3.89 11.07
C GLY A 176 -3.79 2.64 11.60
N LEU A 177 -4.50 2.75 12.74
CA LEU A 177 -5.31 1.70 13.33
C LEU A 177 -6.78 1.91 12.99
N TYR A 178 -7.61 0.90 13.25
CA TYR A 178 -9.02 0.93 12.89
C TYR A 178 -9.91 0.25 13.93
N ILE A 179 -11.21 0.58 13.84
CA ILE A 179 -12.28 -0.09 14.58
C ILE A 179 -13.37 -0.54 13.60
N TYR A 180 -14.12 -1.58 13.97
CA TYR A 180 -15.32 -1.98 13.24
C TYR A 180 -16.55 -1.49 13.97
N LEU A 181 -17.58 -1.03 13.21
CA LEU A 181 -18.85 -0.55 13.74
C LEU A 181 -20.03 -1.28 13.10
N ARG A 182 -21.12 -1.39 13.88
CA ARG A 182 -22.30 -2.12 13.49
C ARG A 182 -23.12 -1.42 12.39
N ASP A 183 -23.28 -0.10 12.49
CA ASP A 183 -24.18 0.65 11.63
C ASP A 183 -23.84 2.15 11.60
N GLU A 184 -24.51 2.89 10.71
CA GLU A 184 -24.34 4.32 10.54
C GLU A 184 -24.72 5.15 11.79
N LYS A 185 -25.64 4.67 12.63
CA LYS A 185 -25.99 5.37 13.88
C LYS A 185 -24.80 5.36 14.84
N VAL A 186 -24.11 4.23 14.90
CA VAL A 186 -22.87 4.09 15.70
C VAL A 186 -21.75 4.92 15.11
N LEU A 187 -21.63 4.98 13.77
CA LEU A 187 -20.66 5.84 13.10
C LEU A 187 -20.88 7.32 13.43
N ASN A 188 -22.12 7.79 13.43
CA ASN A 188 -22.44 9.17 13.79
C ASN A 188 -22.01 9.50 15.23
N LEU A 189 -22.22 8.58 16.18
CA LEU A 189 -21.73 8.75 17.56
C LEU A 189 -20.20 8.79 17.63
N VAL A 190 -19.51 7.89 16.91
CA VAL A 190 -18.06 7.89 16.85
C VAL A 190 -17.54 9.18 16.20
N THR A 191 -18.24 9.71 15.19
CA THR A 191 -17.88 10.98 14.56
C THR A 191 -18.00 12.16 15.52
N LEU A 192 -18.97 12.16 16.41
CA LEU A 192 -19.09 13.17 17.46
C LEU A 192 -17.95 13.09 18.49
N LEU A 193 -17.54 11.88 18.86
CA LEU A 193 -16.52 11.64 19.89
C LEU A 193 -15.09 11.79 19.37
N ALA A 194 -14.83 11.41 18.12
CA ALA A 194 -13.49 11.26 17.55
C ALA A 194 -13.38 11.77 16.11
N GLY A 195 -14.32 12.56 15.60
CA GLY A 195 -14.43 12.91 14.17
C GLY A 195 -13.17 13.54 13.57
N ALA A 196 -12.49 14.42 14.32
CA ALA A 196 -11.24 15.04 13.86
C ALA A 196 -10.11 14.03 13.60
N SER A 197 -10.16 12.85 14.22
CA SER A 197 -9.17 11.78 14.05
C SER A 197 -9.58 10.72 13.03
N ILE A 198 -10.79 10.75 12.49
CA ILE A 198 -11.22 9.83 11.44
C ILE A 198 -10.53 10.18 10.13
N ARG A 199 -9.82 9.21 9.57
CA ARG A 199 -9.18 9.31 8.26
C ARG A 199 -10.11 8.91 7.12
N SER A 200 -10.80 7.78 7.29
CA SER A 200 -11.72 7.23 6.30
C SER A 200 -12.62 6.18 6.91
N VAL A 201 -13.73 5.92 6.22
CA VAL A 201 -14.66 4.84 6.52
C VAL A 201 -14.74 3.95 5.31
N ASP A 202 -14.52 2.64 5.50
CA ASP A 202 -14.68 1.61 4.48
C ASP A 202 -15.94 0.82 4.82
N LYS A 203 -16.78 0.53 3.83
CA LYS A 203 -17.94 -0.36 3.97
C LYS A 203 -17.52 -1.78 3.59
N LEU A 204 -17.72 -2.74 4.47
CA LEU A 204 -17.49 -4.15 4.19
C LEU A 204 -18.72 -4.72 3.51
N VAL A 205 -18.57 -5.32 2.34
CA VAL A 205 -19.63 -5.95 1.55
C VAL A 205 -19.30 -7.41 1.37
N TYR A 206 -20.25 -8.27 1.66
CA TYR A 206 -20.10 -9.71 1.42
C TYR A 206 -20.08 -9.99 -0.08
N SER A 207 -19.14 -10.83 -0.52
CA SER A 207 -18.96 -11.17 -1.94
C SER A 207 -20.24 -11.73 -2.59
N GLY A 208 -21.07 -12.47 -1.86
CA GLY A 208 -22.35 -12.98 -2.34
C GLY A 208 -23.50 -11.95 -2.42
N ASP A 209 -23.29 -10.71 -1.97
CA ASP A 209 -24.29 -9.63 -2.00
C ASP A 209 -23.95 -8.53 -3.03
N ILE A 210 -22.93 -8.75 -3.86
CA ILE A 210 -22.42 -7.74 -4.78
C ILE A 210 -23.47 -7.31 -5.80
N ASP A 211 -24.29 -8.25 -6.28
CA ASP A 211 -25.35 -7.97 -7.27
C ASP A 211 -26.47 -7.04 -6.74
N LYS A 212 -26.42 -6.68 -5.45
CA LYS A 212 -27.40 -5.77 -4.83
C LYS A 212 -26.93 -4.31 -4.79
N TYR A 213 -25.71 -4.03 -5.24
CA TYR A 213 -25.08 -2.71 -5.24
C TYR A 213 -24.79 -2.23 -6.64
#